data_2a15ef4044e04a619fa304a54c56fd6b
#
_entry.id   2a15ef4044e04a619fa304a54c56fd6b
#
_cell.length_a   1.000
_cell.length_b   1.000
_cell.length_c   1.000
_cell.angle_alpha   90.00
_cell.angle_beta   90.00
_cell.angle_gamma   90.00
#
_symmetry.space_group_name_H-M   'P 1'
#
loop_
_entity.id
_entity.type
_entity.pdbx_description
1 polymer ?
#
loop_
_entity_poly.entity_id
_entity_poly.type
_entity_poly.pdbx_seq_one_letter_code
_entity_poly.pdbx_strand_id
1 'polypeptide(L)'
;MSLREAERRAEQRRRSDPSRNREIELNQHQVLSFADWCRLNGISPATGRRILKSGKGPIVTQLSARRIGITIGANAQWQESRARSAV
;
A
#
# COMPACT_ATOMS: atom_id res chain seq x y z
N MET A 1 -12.65 17.62 -36.62
CA MET A 1 -12.78 16.79 -35.43
C MET A 1 -14.10 17.08 -34.74
N SER A 2 -14.93 16.08 -34.54
CA SER A 2 -16.22 16.26 -33.88
C SER A 2 -16.02 16.47 -32.36
N LEU A 3 -16.98 17.11 -31.73
CA LEU A 3 -17.00 17.29 -30.26
C LEU A 3 -16.90 15.95 -29.53
N ARG A 4 -17.54 14.92 -30.05
CA ARG A 4 -17.49 13.56 -29.48
C ARG A 4 -16.10 12.95 -29.52
N GLU A 5 -15.34 13.18 -30.59
CA GLU A 5 -13.95 12.71 -30.67
C GLU A 5 -13.04 13.44 -29.69
N ALA A 6 -13.24 14.74 -29.53
CA ALA A 6 -12.48 15.51 -28.54
C ALA A 6 -12.79 15.04 -27.11
N GLU A 7 -14.06 14.76 -26.81
CA GLU A 7 -14.47 14.24 -25.51
C GLU A 7 -13.89 12.86 -25.24
N ARG A 8 -13.91 11.96 -26.23
CA ARG A 8 -13.32 10.62 -26.11
C ARG A 8 -11.81 10.69 -25.85
N ARG A 9 -11.10 11.58 -26.54
CA ARG A 9 -9.65 11.76 -26.34
C ARG A 9 -9.35 12.33 -24.97
N ALA A 10 -10.15 13.28 -24.49
CA ALA A 10 -10.00 13.84 -23.16
C ALA A 10 -10.24 12.77 -22.08
N GLU A 11 -11.23 11.92 -22.28
CA GLU A 11 -11.56 10.83 -21.38
C GLU A 11 -10.47 9.75 -21.36
N GLN A 12 -9.92 9.38 -22.53
CA GLN A 12 -8.79 8.46 -22.62
C GLN A 12 -7.54 9.02 -21.94
N ARG A 13 -7.27 10.32 -22.07
CA ARG A 13 -6.15 10.97 -21.38
C ARG A 13 -6.30 10.90 -19.87
N ARG A 14 -7.51 11.05 -19.34
CA ARG A 14 -7.77 10.92 -17.90
C ARG A 14 -7.53 9.52 -17.39
N ARG A 15 -7.92 8.49 -18.17
CA ARG A 15 -7.74 7.08 -17.79
C ARG A 15 -6.30 6.61 -17.87
N SER A 16 -5.53 7.16 -18.77
CA SER A 16 -4.14 6.77 -19.03
C SER A 16 -3.14 7.84 -18.62
N ASP A 17 -3.51 8.74 -17.69
CA ASP A 17 -2.62 9.78 -17.21
C ASP A 17 -1.42 9.17 -16.48
N PRO A 18 -0.18 9.29 -17.04
CA PRO A 18 1.00 8.73 -16.40
C PRO A 18 1.29 9.29 -15.01
N SER A 19 0.89 10.55 -14.76
CA SER A 19 1.06 11.19 -13.46
C SER A 19 0.24 10.48 -12.39
N ARG A 20 -0.99 10.11 -12.71
CA ARG A 20 -1.88 9.41 -11.80
C ARG A 20 -1.37 8.00 -11.48
N ASN A 21 -0.89 7.28 -12.50
CA ASN A 21 -0.28 5.96 -12.30
C ASN A 21 0.98 6.05 -11.45
N ARG A 22 1.79 7.10 -11.65
CA ARG A 22 2.97 7.36 -10.84
C ARG A 22 2.64 7.62 -9.38
N GLU A 23 1.60 8.41 -9.12
CA GLU A 23 1.15 8.68 -7.76
C GLU A 23 0.71 7.39 -7.05
N ILE A 24 -0.04 6.53 -7.72
CA ILE A 24 -0.46 5.25 -7.17
C ILE A 24 0.75 4.36 -6.88
N GLU A 25 1.71 4.27 -7.80
CA GLU A 25 2.93 3.49 -7.61
C GLU A 25 3.78 4.03 -6.46
N LEU A 26 3.95 5.36 -6.38
CA LEU A 26 4.70 6.00 -5.31
C LEU A 26 4.03 5.77 -3.96
N ASN A 27 2.69 5.82 -3.90
CA ASN A 27 1.95 5.54 -2.68
C ASN A 27 2.13 4.09 -2.23
N GLN A 28 2.14 3.13 -3.15
CA GLN A 28 2.38 1.72 -2.83
C GLN A 28 3.79 1.47 -2.31
N HIS A 29 4.78 2.24 -2.77
CA HIS A 29 6.16 2.13 -2.35
C HIS A 29 6.48 3.00 -1.12
N GLN A 30 5.56 3.84 -0.70
CA GLN A 30 5.74 4.61 0.53
C GLN A 30 5.91 3.67 1.72
N VAL A 31 6.93 3.93 2.52
CA VAL A 31 7.26 3.07 3.66
C VAL A 31 6.66 3.66 4.93
N LEU A 32 5.89 2.84 5.63
CA LEU A 32 5.39 3.15 6.96
C LEU A 32 6.42 2.73 8.00
N SER A 33 6.63 3.54 9.02
CA SER A 33 7.38 3.10 10.19
C SER A 33 6.59 1.99 10.91
N PHE A 34 7.26 1.20 11.73
CA PHE A 34 6.59 0.18 12.54
C PHE A 34 5.45 0.80 13.38
N ALA A 35 5.69 1.94 14.00
CA ALA A 35 4.69 2.62 14.82
C ALA A 35 3.50 3.09 13.97
N ASP A 36 3.76 3.65 12.80
CA ASP A 36 2.70 4.10 11.90
C ASP A 36 1.88 2.92 11.35
N TRP A 37 2.54 1.81 11.04
CA TRP A 37 1.87 0.60 10.62
C TRP A 37 0.92 0.09 11.69
N CYS A 38 1.36 0.07 12.96
CA CYS A 38 0.51 -0.33 14.08
C CYS A 38 -0.70 0.61 14.21
N ARG A 39 -0.48 1.91 14.14
CA ARG A 39 -1.56 2.90 14.24
C ARG A 39 -2.58 2.76 13.11
N LEU A 40 -2.08 2.56 11.89
CA LEU A 40 -2.93 2.40 10.71
C LEU A 40 -3.86 1.19 10.87
N ASN A 41 -3.37 0.12 11.47
CA ASN A 41 -4.14 -1.12 11.65
C ASN A 41 -4.85 -1.19 13.01
N GLY A 42 -4.76 -0.15 13.84
CA GLY A 42 -5.42 -0.10 15.13
C GLY A 42 -4.93 -1.14 16.12
N ILE A 43 -3.66 -1.51 16.07
CA ILE A 43 -3.05 -2.49 16.96
C ILE A 43 -1.97 -1.85 17.84
N SER A 44 -1.74 -2.44 19.02
CA SER A 44 -0.65 -2.00 19.86
C SER A 44 0.71 -2.43 19.30
N PRO A 45 1.82 -1.73 19.67
CA PRO A 45 3.16 -2.16 19.27
C PRO A 45 3.48 -3.59 19.70
N ALA A 46 3.03 -4.01 20.87
CA ALA A 46 3.23 -5.38 21.34
C ALA A 46 2.54 -6.41 20.41
N THR A 47 1.31 -6.12 20.01
CA THR A 47 0.58 -6.97 19.06
C THR A 47 1.27 -6.98 17.71
N GLY A 48 1.71 -5.81 17.23
CA GLY A 48 2.43 -5.69 15.98
C GLY A 48 3.70 -6.54 15.95
N ARG A 49 4.50 -6.49 17.02
CA ARG A 49 5.72 -7.32 17.14
C ARG A 49 5.40 -8.80 17.11
N ARG A 50 4.33 -9.21 17.78
CA ARG A 50 3.89 -10.60 17.78
C ARG A 50 3.51 -11.07 16.40
N ILE A 51 2.77 -10.26 15.64
CA ILE A 51 2.37 -10.57 14.27
C ILE A 51 3.61 -10.74 13.38
N LEU A 52 4.56 -9.81 13.44
CA LEU A 52 5.78 -9.88 12.64
C LEU A 52 6.63 -11.09 13.00
N LYS A 53 6.74 -11.42 14.29
CA LYS A 53 7.48 -12.59 14.76
C LYS A 53 6.86 -13.91 14.33
N SER A 54 5.54 -13.96 14.19
CA SER A 54 4.83 -15.19 13.80
C SER A 54 5.07 -15.58 12.33
N GLY A 55 5.62 -14.68 11.53
CA GLY A 55 5.76 -14.88 10.09
C GLY A 55 4.46 -14.74 9.31
N LYS A 56 3.37 -14.38 9.97
CA LYS A 56 2.05 -14.19 9.36
C LYS A 56 1.71 -12.73 9.12
N GLY A 57 2.68 -11.84 9.27
CA GLY A 57 2.53 -10.43 9.03
C GLY A 57 2.84 -10.05 7.58
N PRO A 58 2.81 -8.75 7.28
CA PRO A 58 3.18 -8.27 5.96
C PRO A 58 4.67 -8.43 5.70
N ILE A 59 5.06 -8.35 4.45
CA ILE A 59 6.46 -8.33 4.05
C ILE A 59 7.10 -7.07 4.63
N VAL A 60 8.22 -7.24 5.32
CA VAL A 60 8.96 -6.17 5.98
C VAL A 60 10.09 -5.71 5.09
N THR A 61 10.29 -4.39 4.98
CA THR A 61 11.41 -3.79 4.27
C THR A 61 12.48 -3.40 5.27
N GLN A 62 13.70 -3.89 5.10
CA GLN A 62 14.84 -3.51 5.93
C GLN A 62 15.38 -2.17 5.43
N LEU A 63 15.24 -1.13 6.25
CA LEU A 63 15.69 0.22 5.90
C LEU A 63 17.12 0.47 6.32
N SER A 64 17.52 -0.12 7.45
CA SER A 64 18.89 -0.04 7.97
C SER A 64 19.11 -1.21 8.92
N ALA A 65 20.33 -1.32 9.50
CA ALA A 65 20.64 -2.41 10.43
C ALA A 65 19.66 -2.52 11.60
N ARG A 66 19.04 -1.41 12.01
CA ARG A 66 18.13 -1.34 13.16
C ARG A 66 16.74 -0.84 12.84
N ARG A 67 16.47 -0.53 11.56
CA ARG A 67 15.19 0.04 11.14
C ARG A 67 14.50 -0.84 10.13
N ILE A 68 13.26 -1.16 10.43
CA ILE A 68 12.37 -1.84 9.49
C ILE A 68 11.22 -0.91 9.13
N GLY A 69 10.62 -1.16 7.99
CA GLY A 69 9.40 -0.48 7.56
C GLY A 69 8.49 -1.44 6.82
N ILE A 70 7.25 -1.04 6.65
CA ILE A 70 6.27 -1.80 5.88
C ILE A 70 5.72 -0.88 4.81
N THR A 71 5.85 -1.26 3.54
CA THR A 71 5.30 -0.46 2.45
C THR A 71 3.78 -0.50 2.49
N ILE A 72 3.15 0.54 1.96
CA ILE A 72 1.69 0.59 1.85
C ILE A 72 1.18 -0.59 1.02
N GLY A 73 1.88 -0.95 -0.06
CA GLY A 73 1.54 -2.11 -0.88
C GLY A 73 1.61 -3.42 -0.12
N ALA A 74 2.67 -3.64 0.67
CA ALA A 74 2.81 -4.84 1.49
C ALA A 74 1.73 -4.92 2.56
N ASN A 75 1.40 -3.79 3.20
CA ASN A 75 0.31 -3.72 4.17
C ASN A 75 -1.03 -4.07 3.52
N ALA A 76 -1.32 -3.54 2.34
CA ALA A 76 -2.56 -3.81 1.62
C ALA A 76 -2.71 -5.29 1.27
N GLN A 77 -1.64 -5.92 0.79
CA GLN A 77 -1.63 -7.36 0.48
C GLN A 77 -1.86 -8.20 1.73
N TRP A 78 -1.25 -7.83 2.84
CA TRP A 78 -1.43 -8.52 4.11
C TRP A 78 -2.86 -8.38 4.62
N GLN A 79 -3.43 -7.19 4.58
CA GLN A 79 -4.82 -6.95 4.98
C GLN A 79 -5.78 -7.80 4.13
N GLU A 80 -5.55 -7.85 2.83
CA GLU A 80 -6.38 -8.64 1.91
C GLU A 80 -6.31 -10.13 2.25
N SER A 81 -5.12 -10.65 2.51
CA SER A 81 -4.95 -12.06 2.87
C SER A 81 -5.63 -12.38 4.20
N ARG A 82 -5.60 -11.46 5.17
CA ARG A 82 -6.27 -11.63 6.47
C ARG A 82 -7.80 -11.57 6.32
N ALA A 83 -8.30 -10.69 5.48
CA ALA A 83 -9.74 -10.58 5.21
C ALA A 83 -10.30 -11.90 4.64
N ARG A 84 -9.55 -12.56 3.76
CA ARG A 84 -9.94 -13.87 3.22
C ARG A 84 -9.93 -14.96 4.29
N SER A 85 -9.02 -14.87 5.24
CA SER A 85 -8.89 -15.85 6.33
C SER A 85 -10.00 -15.72 7.37
N ALA A 86 -10.66 -14.58 7.45
CA ALA A 86 -11.70 -14.30 8.45
C ALA A 86 -13.09 -14.83 8.06
N VAL A 87 -13.23 -15.38 6.88
CA VAL A 87 -14.52 -15.91 6.36
C VAL A 87 -14.73 -17.35 6.76
#